data_8e858b5c56b5c11b391b95ac28a2e580
#
_entry.id   8e858b5c56b5c11b391b95ac28a2e580
#
_cell.length_a   1.000
_cell.length_b   1.000
_cell.length_c   1.000
_cell.angle_alpha   90.00
_cell.angle_beta   90.00
_cell.angle_gamma   90.00
#
_symmetry.space_group_name_H-M   'P 1'
#
loop_
_entity.id
_entity.type
_entity.pdbx_description
1 polymer ?
#
loop_
_entity_poly.entity_id
_entity_poly.type
_entity_poly.pdbx_seq_one_letter_code
_entity_poly.pdbx_strand_id
1 'polypeptide(L)'
;MAAIVASSDDAIISKSLEGVVKSWNIGAERLFGYEADEIVGQSIMTLVPPDRHDEERDILERVRRGEHIQHYETLRQRKDGSEMWVSLTISPLRNAVGVVIGASTIARDMTERRRADQHRITLMGELNHRVKNTMAVIQSIAAQTLGHASTLEEAREAFGSRLINLSKAHDLLTRESWQSADLREIVADTVRPHAGGENRFQIEGPSIRLSPSAALAVAMALHELSTNAAKYGALTSEKGRVLIAWKIQGEGAGRQLFLSWRESGGPPVARPTRKGFGSLLIERALASELRGEVRVGYEITGLECTMVAPIPAGEDFLGGRSGQSGGAADSDRRG
;
A
#
# COMPACT_ATOMS: atom_id res chain seq x y z
N MET A 1 25.09 -37.54 22.40
CA MET A 1 23.76 -37.31 21.87
C MET A 1 22.87 -36.42 22.75
N ALA A 2 22.81 -36.63 24.06
CA ALA A 2 21.97 -35.80 24.95
C ALA A 2 22.26 -34.28 24.88
N ALA A 3 23.54 -33.89 24.82
CA ALA A 3 23.93 -32.47 24.75
C ALA A 3 23.47 -31.76 23.46
N ILE A 4 23.47 -32.45 22.31
CA ILE A 4 23.01 -31.86 21.02
C ILE A 4 21.51 -31.60 21.05
N VAL A 5 20.74 -32.55 21.60
CA VAL A 5 19.28 -32.40 21.72
C VAL A 5 18.92 -31.29 22.71
N ALA A 6 19.66 -31.19 23.81
CA ALA A 6 19.43 -30.15 24.83
C ALA A 6 19.75 -28.73 24.34
N SER A 7 20.76 -28.60 23.45
CA SER A 7 21.17 -27.27 22.90
C SER A 7 20.44 -26.86 21.61
N SER A 8 19.53 -27.68 21.09
CA SER A 8 18.78 -27.37 19.88
C SER A 8 17.73 -26.32 20.17
N ASP A 9 17.64 -25.31 19.30
CA ASP A 9 16.55 -24.31 19.31
C ASP A 9 15.24 -24.88 18.78
N ASP A 10 15.28 -25.94 17.92
CA ASP A 10 14.09 -26.65 17.48
C ASP A 10 13.53 -27.50 18.63
N ALA A 11 12.21 -27.57 18.73
CA ALA A 11 11.55 -28.46 19.68
C ALA A 11 11.74 -29.92 19.26
N ILE A 12 12.37 -30.72 20.12
CA ILE A 12 12.58 -32.15 19.91
C ILE A 12 11.83 -32.92 20.98
N ILE A 13 10.84 -33.71 20.52
CA ILE A 13 9.89 -34.42 21.37
C ILE A 13 9.92 -35.91 21.00
N SER A 14 9.89 -36.81 21.97
CA SER A 14 9.56 -38.21 21.71
C SER A 14 8.25 -38.60 22.37
N LYS A 15 7.50 -39.49 21.73
CA LYS A 15 6.22 -39.99 22.23
C LYS A 15 6.03 -41.50 21.92
N SER A 16 5.25 -42.16 22.74
CA SER A 16 4.84 -43.55 22.47
C SER A 16 3.86 -43.60 21.29
N LEU A 17 3.51 -44.84 20.86
CA LEU A 17 2.50 -45.07 19.81
C LEU A 17 1.08 -44.70 20.27
N GLU A 18 0.86 -44.61 21.57
CA GLU A 18 -0.41 -44.16 22.19
C GLU A 18 -0.46 -42.62 22.32
N GLY A 19 0.60 -41.93 21.87
CA GLY A 19 0.68 -40.46 21.93
C GLY A 19 1.10 -39.90 23.28
N VAL A 20 1.70 -40.71 24.17
CA VAL A 20 2.22 -40.26 25.47
C VAL A 20 3.62 -39.67 25.29
N VAL A 21 3.83 -38.46 25.70
CA VAL A 21 5.12 -37.74 25.64
C VAL A 21 6.14 -38.46 26.54
N LYS A 22 7.34 -38.75 26.02
CA LYS A 22 8.42 -39.49 26.71
C LYS A 22 9.66 -38.64 26.93
N SER A 23 9.96 -37.67 26.05
CA SER A 23 11.03 -36.72 26.23
C SER A 23 10.66 -35.34 25.69
N TRP A 24 11.25 -34.32 26.26
CA TRP A 24 10.96 -32.94 26.01
C TRP A 24 12.27 -32.14 26.18
N ASN A 25 12.74 -31.45 25.12
CA ASN A 25 13.95 -30.64 25.22
C ASN A 25 13.62 -29.17 25.54
N ILE A 26 14.67 -28.40 25.83
CA ILE A 26 14.57 -26.97 26.12
C ILE A 26 13.93 -26.16 24.95
N GLY A 27 14.17 -26.59 23.69
CA GLY A 27 13.49 -26.00 22.52
C GLY A 27 11.99 -26.19 22.55
N ALA A 28 11.53 -27.36 23.01
CA ALA A 28 10.10 -27.64 23.18
C ALA A 28 9.47 -26.85 24.33
N GLU A 29 10.20 -26.64 25.44
CA GLU A 29 9.75 -25.77 26.54
C GLU A 29 9.52 -24.35 26.05
N ARG A 30 10.51 -23.77 25.33
CA ARG A 30 10.40 -22.43 24.76
C ARG A 30 9.27 -22.28 23.74
N LEU A 31 9.11 -23.29 22.90
CA LEU A 31 8.13 -23.26 21.82
C LEU A 31 6.71 -23.39 22.34
N PHE A 32 6.42 -24.36 23.22
CA PHE A 32 5.10 -24.70 23.69
C PHE A 32 4.72 -24.09 25.05
N GLY A 33 5.71 -23.64 25.86
CA GLY A 33 5.49 -23.04 27.16
C GLY A 33 5.23 -24.04 28.30
N TYR A 34 5.39 -25.35 28.09
CA TYR A 34 5.32 -26.38 29.12
C TYR A 34 6.74 -26.77 29.56
N GLU A 35 6.98 -26.88 30.85
CA GLU A 35 8.19 -27.50 31.39
C GLU A 35 8.15 -29.03 31.20
N ALA A 36 9.33 -29.67 31.16
CA ALA A 36 9.41 -31.10 30.90
C ALA A 36 8.67 -31.95 31.94
N ASP A 37 8.68 -31.56 33.20
CA ASP A 37 8.01 -32.28 34.30
C ASP A 37 6.48 -32.13 34.26
N GLU A 38 5.96 -31.12 33.59
CA GLU A 38 4.52 -30.90 33.40
C GLU A 38 3.95 -31.76 32.25
N ILE A 39 4.71 -31.96 31.17
CA ILE A 39 4.19 -32.55 29.93
C ILE A 39 4.64 -34.00 29.70
N VAL A 40 5.79 -34.44 30.25
CA VAL A 40 6.22 -35.81 30.14
C VAL A 40 5.26 -36.74 30.87
N GLY A 41 4.81 -37.75 30.19
CA GLY A 41 3.72 -38.64 30.69
C GLY A 41 2.32 -38.19 30.30
N GLN A 42 2.12 -36.98 29.82
CA GLN A 42 0.81 -36.50 29.32
C GLN A 42 0.62 -36.85 27.85
N SER A 43 -0.62 -36.71 27.41
CA SER A 43 -0.99 -36.93 26.01
C SER A 43 -0.48 -35.77 25.13
N ILE A 44 0.09 -36.08 23.97
CA ILE A 44 0.48 -35.11 22.93
C ILE A 44 -0.74 -34.31 22.43
N MET A 45 -1.96 -34.82 22.61
CA MET A 45 -3.18 -34.10 22.24
C MET A 45 -3.37 -32.78 22.97
N THR A 46 -2.69 -32.59 24.12
CA THR A 46 -2.64 -31.30 24.82
C THR A 46 -2.09 -30.16 23.94
N LEU A 47 -1.22 -30.48 22.97
CA LEU A 47 -0.63 -29.53 22.04
C LEU A 47 -1.41 -29.40 20.72
N VAL A 48 -2.52 -30.14 20.57
CA VAL A 48 -3.27 -30.24 19.32
C VAL A 48 -4.62 -29.56 19.51
N PRO A 49 -4.96 -28.55 18.69
CA PRO A 49 -6.29 -27.95 18.71
C PRO A 49 -7.37 -29.03 18.52
N PRO A 50 -8.55 -28.92 19.20
CA PRO A 50 -9.58 -29.95 19.19
C PRO A 50 -10.07 -30.36 17.79
N ASP A 51 -10.14 -29.40 16.87
CA ASP A 51 -10.54 -29.61 15.47
C ASP A 51 -9.50 -30.36 14.62
N ARG A 52 -8.30 -30.61 15.18
CA ARG A 52 -7.18 -31.30 14.52
C ARG A 52 -6.78 -32.62 15.19
N HIS A 53 -7.56 -33.11 16.12
CA HIS A 53 -7.27 -34.37 16.80
C HIS A 53 -7.22 -35.58 15.84
N ASP A 54 -8.01 -35.57 14.77
CA ASP A 54 -7.98 -36.63 13.76
C ASP A 54 -6.68 -36.66 12.96
N GLU A 55 -6.08 -35.48 12.73
CA GLU A 55 -4.76 -35.33 12.11
C GLU A 55 -3.66 -36.04 12.92
N GLU A 56 -3.66 -35.84 14.23
CA GLU A 56 -2.66 -36.48 15.10
C GLU A 56 -2.82 -37.99 15.14
N ARG A 57 -4.06 -38.51 15.06
CA ARG A 57 -4.34 -39.94 14.95
C ARG A 57 -3.80 -40.53 13.64
N ASP A 58 -4.01 -39.85 12.52
CA ASP A 58 -3.44 -40.26 11.23
C ASP A 58 -1.90 -40.28 11.27
N ILE A 59 -1.27 -39.24 11.86
CA ILE A 59 0.19 -39.17 12.06
C ILE A 59 0.67 -40.42 12.83
N LEU A 60 0.04 -40.76 13.95
CA LEU A 60 0.44 -41.92 14.75
C LEU A 60 0.26 -43.26 14.01
N GLU A 61 -0.80 -43.40 13.20
CA GLU A 61 -0.99 -44.58 12.37
C GLU A 61 0.06 -44.72 11.27
N ARG A 62 0.46 -43.62 10.62
CA ARG A 62 1.53 -43.63 9.63
C ARG A 62 2.87 -43.98 10.26
N VAL A 63 3.15 -43.46 11.46
CA VAL A 63 4.36 -43.83 12.22
C VAL A 63 4.36 -45.30 12.58
N ARG A 64 3.23 -45.88 12.99
CA ARG A 64 3.10 -47.35 13.27
C ARG A 64 3.48 -48.19 12.05
N ARG A 65 3.16 -47.72 10.83
CA ARG A 65 3.55 -48.36 9.57
C ARG A 65 5.01 -48.16 9.22
N GLY A 66 5.75 -47.36 10.04
CA GLY A 66 7.16 -47.09 9.83
C GLY A 66 7.44 -45.93 8.84
N GLU A 67 6.41 -45.13 8.53
CA GLU A 67 6.53 -43.99 7.64
C GLU A 67 7.30 -42.84 8.30
N HIS A 68 8.10 -42.12 7.52
CA HIS A 68 8.69 -40.83 7.87
C HIS A 68 7.79 -39.72 7.31
N ILE A 69 7.47 -38.74 8.14
CA ILE A 69 6.69 -37.57 7.77
C ILE A 69 7.64 -36.37 7.79
N GLN A 70 7.76 -35.66 6.68
CA GLN A 70 8.65 -34.52 6.56
C GLN A 70 7.85 -33.27 6.16
N HIS A 71 8.26 -32.12 6.73
CA HIS A 71 7.71 -30.81 6.41
C HIS A 71 6.17 -30.72 6.51
N TYR A 72 5.60 -31.40 7.49
CA TYR A 72 4.16 -31.37 7.72
C TYR A 72 3.78 -30.10 8.47
N GLU A 73 3.21 -29.14 7.75
CA GLU A 73 2.80 -27.85 8.31
C GLU A 73 1.41 -27.96 8.93
N THR A 74 1.30 -27.59 10.20
CA THR A 74 0.04 -27.67 10.95
C THR A 74 -0.02 -26.65 12.07
N LEU A 75 -1.21 -26.46 12.68
CA LEU A 75 -1.41 -25.68 13.89
C LEU A 75 -1.17 -26.55 15.14
N ARG A 76 -0.52 -25.95 16.11
CA ARG A 76 -0.38 -26.49 17.47
C ARG A 76 -0.73 -25.42 18.48
N GLN A 77 -1.12 -25.85 19.68
CA GLN A 77 -1.53 -24.99 20.77
C GLN A 77 -0.44 -24.95 21.83
N ARG A 78 -0.19 -23.74 22.33
CA ARG A 78 0.72 -23.50 23.48
C ARG A 78 -0.04 -23.63 24.80
N LYS A 79 0.72 -23.63 25.93
CA LYS A 79 0.16 -23.67 27.28
C LYS A 79 -0.79 -22.51 27.60
N ASP A 80 -0.54 -21.33 27.02
CA ASP A 80 -1.38 -20.14 27.18
C ASP A 80 -2.66 -20.15 26.31
N GLY A 81 -2.88 -21.24 25.55
CA GLY A 81 -4.01 -21.39 24.65
C GLY A 81 -3.81 -20.75 23.28
N SER A 82 -2.73 -20.04 23.04
CA SER A 82 -2.42 -19.46 21.73
C SER A 82 -2.09 -20.55 20.70
N GLU A 83 -2.52 -20.35 19.47
CA GLU A 83 -2.19 -21.24 18.35
C GLU A 83 -0.98 -20.72 17.59
N MET A 84 -0.17 -21.65 17.08
CA MET A 84 0.98 -21.35 16.25
C MET A 84 1.14 -22.33 15.11
N TRP A 85 1.65 -21.87 13.98
CA TRP A 85 2.04 -22.74 12.89
C TRP A 85 3.39 -23.36 13.14
N VAL A 86 3.45 -24.69 13.01
CA VAL A 86 4.68 -25.44 13.11
C VAL A 86 4.90 -26.32 11.88
N SER A 87 6.18 -26.51 11.53
CA SER A 87 6.59 -27.54 10.58
C SER A 87 7.11 -28.74 11.37
N LEU A 88 6.44 -29.90 11.19
CA LEU A 88 6.78 -31.13 11.88
C LEU A 88 7.61 -32.04 10.97
N THR A 89 8.67 -32.62 11.52
CA THR A 89 9.37 -33.76 10.95
C THR A 89 9.27 -34.90 11.96
N ILE A 90 8.61 -36.00 11.58
CA ILE A 90 8.28 -37.10 12.47
C ILE A 90 8.91 -38.38 11.95
N SER A 91 9.69 -39.04 12.80
CA SER A 91 10.40 -40.28 12.48
C SER A 91 10.05 -41.38 13.46
N PRO A 92 9.83 -42.60 12.99
CA PRO A 92 9.57 -43.74 13.87
C PRO A 92 10.79 -44.11 14.71
N LEU A 93 10.61 -44.24 16.01
CA LEU A 93 11.59 -44.79 16.91
C LEU A 93 11.51 -46.31 16.95
N ARG A 94 12.66 -47.01 16.76
CA ARG A 94 12.73 -48.45 16.73
C ARG A 94 13.54 -48.99 17.90
N ASN A 95 13.13 -50.10 18.42
CA ASN A 95 13.94 -50.82 19.43
C ASN A 95 15.08 -51.63 18.77
N ALA A 96 15.88 -52.35 19.58
CA ALA A 96 17.03 -53.11 19.11
C ALA A 96 16.67 -54.26 18.13
N VAL A 97 15.40 -54.71 18.11
CA VAL A 97 14.91 -55.75 17.20
C VAL A 97 14.15 -55.16 15.99
N GLY A 98 14.23 -53.82 15.78
CA GLY A 98 13.65 -53.13 14.62
C GLY A 98 12.14 -52.80 14.71
N VAL A 99 11.49 -53.16 15.79
CA VAL A 99 10.06 -52.87 16.02
C VAL A 99 9.85 -51.39 16.33
N VAL A 100 8.88 -50.73 15.71
CA VAL A 100 8.52 -49.34 16.03
C VAL A 100 7.89 -49.28 17.41
N ILE A 101 8.44 -48.47 18.29
CA ILE A 101 8.01 -48.30 19.69
C ILE A 101 7.50 -46.89 20.00
N GLY A 102 7.62 -45.95 19.07
CA GLY A 102 7.19 -44.58 19.25
C GLY A 102 7.60 -43.68 18.09
N ALA A 103 7.53 -42.38 18.29
CA ALA A 103 7.92 -41.36 17.34
C ALA A 103 8.86 -40.33 17.96
N SER A 104 9.84 -39.87 17.19
CA SER A 104 10.58 -38.63 17.43
C SER A 104 10.00 -37.55 16.53
N THR A 105 9.68 -36.41 17.11
CA THR A 105 9.11 -35.26 16.41
C THR A 105 10.03 -34.06 16.59
N ILE A 106 10.44 -33.43 15.48
CA ILE A 106 11.08 -32.13 15.47
C ILE A 106 10.02 -31.13 15.03
N ALA A 107 9.73 -30.14 15.86
CA ALA A 107 8.81 -29.06 15.55
C ALA A 107 9.56 -27.74 15.46
N ARG A 108 9.34 -27.03 14.35
CA ARG A 108 9.92 -25.72 14.09
C ARG A 108 8.82 -24.68 13.98
N ASP A 109 8.95 -23.55 14.68
CA ASP A 109 8.05 -22.41 14.58
C ASP A 109 8.11 -21.80 13.17
N MET A 110 6.94 -21.65 12.55
CA MET A 110 6.77 -21.05 11.21
C MET A 110 6.18 -19.64 11.27
N THR A 111 5.96 -19.11 12.47
CA THR A 111 5.22 -17.85 12.68
C THR A 111 5.90 -16.68 11.98
N GLU A 112 7.21 -16.51 12.18
CA GLU A 112 7.96 -15.42 11.54
C GLU A 112 7.99 -15.57 10.01
N ARG A 113 8.25 -16.78 9.53
CA ARG A 113 8.28 -17.07 8.09
C ARG A 113 6.94 -16.78 7.44
N ARG A 114 5.84 -17.23 8.03
CA ARG A 114 4.48 -16.97 7.53
C ARG A 114 4.11 -15.50 7.58
N ARG A 115 4.51 -14.79 8.64
CA ARG A 115 4.32 -13.32 8.71
C ARG A 115 5.09 -12.60 7.60
N ALA A 116 6.33 -12.98 7.36
CA ALA A 116 7.14 -12.41 6.28
C ALA A 116 6.56 -12.70 4.90
N ASP A 117 6.11 -13.94 4.65
CA ASP A 117 5.47 -14.33 3.39
C ASP A 117 4.13 -13.58 3.19
N GLN A 118 3.30 -13.46 4.23
CA GLN A 118 2.06 -12.71 4.15
C GLN A 118 2.31 -11.22 3.89
N HIS A 119 3.31 -10.64 4.56
CA HIS A 119 3.70 -9.26 4.33
C HIS A 119 4.19 -9.06 2.89
N ARG A 120 4.99 -9.99 2.37
CA ARG A 120 5.44 -9.97 0.97
C ARG A 120 4.27 -10.04 -0.02
N ILE A 121 3.28 -10.90 0.21
CA ILE A 121 2.08 -11.01 -0.63
C ILE A 121 1.30 -9.70 -0.61
N THR A 122 1.13 -9.09 0.55
CA THR A 122 0.45 -7.79 0.69
C THR A 122 1.17 -6.70 -0.09
N LEU A 123 2.51 -6.58 0.07
CA LEU A 123 3.31 -5.60 -0.67
C LEU A 123 3.25 -5.82 -2.19
N MET A 124 3.28 -7.09 -2.65
CA MET A 124 3.14 -7.41 -4.07
C MET A 124 1.75 -7.04 -4.61
N GLY A 125 0.71 -7.23 -3.80
CA GLY A 125 -0.65 -6.79 -4.14
C GLY A 125 -0.74 -5.27 -4.32
N GLU A 126 -0.18 -4.52 -3.39
CA GLU A 126 -0.12 -3.05 -3.47
C GLU A 126 0.70 -2.58 -4.68
N LEU A 127 1.86 -3.19 -4.92
CA LEU A 127 2.69 -2.86 -6.08
C LEU A 127 1.95 -3.10 -7.39
N ASN A 128 1.31 -4.26 -7.54
CA ASN A 128 0.52 -4.59 -8.74
C ASN A 128 -0.63 -3.61 -8.95
N HIS A 129 -1.30 -3.19 -7.88
CA HIS A 129 -2.36 -2.19 -7.96
C HIS A 129 -1.82 -0.83 -8.44
N ARG A 130 -0.67 -0.41 -7.93
CA ARG A 130 0.01 0.83 -8.35
C ARG A 130 0.45 0.78 -9.81
N VAL A 131 1.05 -0.32 -10.25
CA VAL A 131 1.42 -0.52 -11.67
C VAL A 131 0.20 -0.41 -12.57
N LYS A 132 -0.91 -1.08 -12.23
CA LYS A 132 -2.16 -0.99 -13.00
C LYS A 132 -2.70 0.44 -13.08
N ASN A 133 -2.65 1.20 -11.99
CA ASN A 133 -3.10 2.59 -11.96
C ASN A 133 -2.21 3.47 -12.86
N THR A 134 -0.90 3.33 -12.78
CA THR A 134 0.03 4.06 -13.65
C THR A 134 -0.19 3.72 -15.12
N MET A 135 -0.41 2.44 -15.46
CA MET A 135 -0.72 2.02 -16.84
C MET A 135 -2.04 2.60 -17.34
N ALA A 136 -3.07 2.67 -16.49
CA ALA A 136 -4.35 3.30 -16.85
C ALA A 136 -4.18 4.81 -17.15
N VAL A 137 -3.35 5.51 -16.37
CA VAL A 137 -3.01 6.91 -16.64
C VAL A 137 -2.27 7.06 -17.98
N ILE A 138 -1.26 6.23 -18.24
CA ILE A 138 -0.52 6.24 -19.51
C ILE A 138 -1.45 5.97 -20.70
N GLN A 139 -2.34 4.98 -20.58
CA GLN A 139 -3.33 4.68 -21.64
C GLN A 139 -4.28 5.85 -21.88
N SER A 140 -4.74 6.52 -20.81
CA SER A 140 -5.58 7.71 -20.92
C SER A 140 -4.85 8.86 -21.64
N ILE A 141 -3.57 9.12 -21.26
CA ILE A 141 -2.72 10.12 -21.91
C ILE A 141 -2.55 9.79 -23.40
N ALA A 142 -2.25 8.53 -23.74
CA ALA A 142 -2.06 8.10 -25.13
C ALA A 142 -3.35 8.29 -25.95
N ALA A 143 -4.46 7.72 -25.50
CA ALA A 143 -5.74 7.79 -26.21
C ALA A 143 -6.19 9.22 -26.46
N GLN A 144 -6.04 10.09 -25.46
CA GLN A 144 -6.46 11.48 -25.55
C GLN A 144 -5.48 12.32 -26.39
N THR A 145 -4.19 12.07 -26.32
CA THR A 145 -3.21 12.79 -27.14
C THR A 145 -3.40 12.46 -28.61
N LEU A 146 -3.55 11.18 -28.95
CA LEU A 146 -3.77 10.71 -30.32
C LEU A 146 -5.13 11.15 -30.88
N GLY A 147 -6.16 11.24 -30.04
CA GLY A 147 -7.50 11.65 -30.47
C GLY A 147 -7.66 13.15 -30.75
N HIS A 148 -6.73 14.01 -30.33
CA HIS A 148 -6.84 15.47 -30.44
C HIS A 148 -5.73 16.13 -31.25
N ALA A 149 -4.66 15.44 -31.55
CA ALA A 149 -3.57 15.97 -32.35
C ALA A 149 -3.97 16.07 -33.82
N SER A 150 -3.58 17.17 -34.45
CA SER A 150 -3.84 17.43 -35.87
C SER A 150 -2.78 16.77 -36.76
N THR A 151 -1.60 16.51 -36.24
CA THR A 151 -0.47 15.87 -36.94
C THR A 151 0.20 14.83 -36.04
N LEU A 152 0.91 13.87 -36.66
CA LEU A 152 1.67 12.87 -35.92
C LEU A 152 2.80 13.51 -35.09
N GLU A 153 3.42 14.55 -35.60
CA GLU A 153 4.50 15.26 -34.89
C GLU A 153 3.96 15.97 -33.64
N GLU A 154 2.84 16.67 -33.75
CA GLU A 154 2.15 17.26 -32.59
C GLU A 154 1.75 16.22 -31.56
N ALA A 155 1.23 15.07 -32.00
CA ALA A 155 0.91 13.94 -31.10
C ALA A 155 2.16 13.44 -30.36
N ARG A 156 3.28 13.27 -31.05
CA ARG A 156 4.54 12.78 -30.52
C ARG A 156 5.11 13.74 -29.47
N GLU A 157 5.16 15.01 -29.77
CA GLU A 157 5.67 16.05 -28.84
C GLU A 157 4.79 16.15 -27.59
N ALA A 158 3.48 16.22 -27.77
CA ALA A 158 2.53 16.32 -26.67
C ALA A 158 2.55 15.06 -25.77
N PHE A 159 2.61 13.86 -26.36
CA PHE A 159 2.70 12.62 -25.60
C PHE A 159 4.02 12.52 -24.82
N GLY A 160 5.15 12.84 -25.49
CA GLY A 160 6.48 12.84 -24.86
C GLY A 160 6.56 13.79 -23.67
N SER A 161 6.08 15.02 -23.83
CA SER A 161 6.04 16.02 -22.75
C SER A 161 5.21 15.53 -21.54
N ARG A 162 4.04 14.97 -21.78
CA ARG A 162 3.16 14.43 -20.73
C ARG A 162 3.77 13.25 -20.00
N LEU A 163 4.45 12.35 -20.73
CA LEU A 163 5.12 11.20 -20.13
C LEU A 163 6.30 11.61 -19.24
N ILE A 164 7.09 12.62 -19.66
CA ILE A 164 8.17 13.17 -18.84
C ILE A 164 7.61 13.80 -17.54
N ASN A 165 6.46 14.47 -17.61
CA ASN A 165 5.86 15.06 -16.42
C ASN A 165 5.25 14.02 -15.49
N LEU A 166 4.65 12.96 -16.03
CA LEU A 166 4.22 11.80 -15.25
C LEU A 166 5.41 11.18 -14.51
N SER A 167 6.57 11.03 -15.18
CA SER A 167 7.81 10.53 -14.57
C SER A 167 8.29 11.42 -13.42
N LYS A 168 8.32 12.75 -13.62
CA LYS A 168 8.75 13.69 -12.58
C LYS A 168 7.82 13.66 -11.35
N ALA A 169 6.52 13.63 -11.58
CA ALA A 169 5.54 13.50 -10.48
C ALA A 169 5.70 12.16 -9.75
N HIS A 170 5.98 11.09 -10.47
CA HIS A 170 6.28 9.77 -9.91
C HIS A 170 7.57 9.78 -9.08
N ASP A 171 8.62 10.45 -9.54
CA ASP A 171 9.91 10.56 -8.83
C ASP A 171 9.76 11.36 -7.52
N LEU A 172 8.95 12.44 -7.52
CA LEU A 172 8.63 13.19 -6.31
C LEU A 172 7.96 12.29 -5.25
N LEU A 173 6.98 11.51 -5.66
CA LEU A 173 6.29 10.56 -4.79
C LEU A 173 7.22 9.45 -4.27
N THR A 174 8.18 9.02 -5.06
CA THR A 174 9.16 8.00 -4.66
C THR A 174 10.11 8.51 -3.57
N ARG A 175 10.53 9.76 -3.64
CA ARG A 175 11.39 10.40 -2.62
C ARG A 175 10.71 10.50 -1.26
N GLU A 176 9.42 10.74 -1.22
CA GLU A 176 8.62 10.86 0.01
C GLU A 176 8.04 9.53 0.52
N SER A 177 8.67 8.40 0.20
CA SER A 177 8.23 7.06 0.64
C SER A 177 6.80 6.69 0.24
N TRP A 178 6.24 7.32 -0.82
CA TRP A 178 4.91 7.05 -1.38
C TRP A 178 3.73 7.26 -0.41
N GLN A 179 3.91 7.93 0.72
CA GLN A 179 2.83 8.13 1.68
C GLN A 179 2.02 9.40 1.38
N SER A 180 2.70 10.50 1.05
CA SER A 180 2.06 11.78 0.72
C SER A 180 3.09 12.77 0.21
N ALA A 181 2.65 13.82 -0.52
CA ALA A 181 3.51 14.91 -0.98
C ALA A 181 2.94 16.28 -0.57
N ASP A 182 3.81 17.24 -0.25
CA ASP A 182 3.38 18.60 0.09
C ASP A 182 2.91 19.35 -1.16
N LEU A 183 1.72 19.96 -1.10
CA LEU A 183 1.13 20.69 -2.22
C LEU A 183 2.02 21.85 -2.71
N ARG A 184 2.71 22.54 -1.80
CA ARG A 184 3.61 23.64 -2.16
C ARG A 184 4.80 23.15 -2.99
N GLU A 185 5.38 22.00 -2.65
CA GLU A 185 6.49 21.41 -3.41
C GLU A 185 6.04 20.98 -4.80
N ILE A 186 4.86 20.33 -4.89
CA ILE A 186 4.26 19.93 -6.17
C ILE A 186 4.06 21.15 -7.07
N VAL A 187 3.47 22.22 -6.53
CA VAL A 187 3.24 23.47 -7.28
C VAL A 187 4.58 24.06 -7.76
N ALA A 188 5.54 24.23 -6.84
CA ALA A 188 6.84 24.86 -7.14
C ALA A 188 7.60 24.07 -8.21
N ASP A 189 7.67 22.76 -8.10
CA ASP A 189 8.38 21.89 -9.05
C ASP A 189 7.73 21.88 -10.44
N THR A 190 6.39 21.91 -10.47
CA THR A 190 5.63 21.89 -11.73
C THR A 190 5.76 23.20 -12.51
N VAL A 191 5.75 24.34 -11.84
CA VAL A 191 5.81 25.65 -12.52
C VAL A 191 7.23 26.11 -12.84
N ARG A 192 8.26 25.57 -12.16
CA ARG A 192 9.68 25.96 -12.34
C ARG A 192 10.15 25.98 -13.80
N PRO A 193 9.83 25.00 -14.66
CA PRO A 193 10.22 25.01 -16.08
C PRO A 193 9.62 26.17 -16.88
N HIS A 194 8.51 26.75 -16.42
CA HIS A 194 7.76 27.79 -17.09
C HIS A 194 8.02 29.21 -16.50
N ALA A 195 8.85 29.29 -15.44
CA ALA A 195 9.05 30.54 -14.71
C ALA A 195 9.70 31.66 -15.55
N GLY A 196 10.55 31.34 -16.53
CA GLY A 196 11.06 32.27 -17.56
C GLY A 196 11.61 33.63 -17.11
N GLY A 197 11.70 33.89 -15.79
CA GLY A 197 12.11 35.15 -15.14
C GLY A 197 11.60 35.22 -13.71
N GLU A 198 12.14 36.14 -12.91
CA GLU A 198 11.71 36.32 -11.52
C GLU A 198 10.28 36.87 -11.44
N ASN A 199 9.52 36.35 -10.47
CA ASN A 199 8.18 36.83 -10.07
C ASN A 199 7.04 36.62 -11.10
N ARG A 200 7.15 35.68 -12.03
CA ARG A 200 6.04 35.36 -12.93
C ARG A 200 4.96 34.48 -12.29
N PHE A 201 5.34 33.69 -11.28
CA PHE A 201 4.42 32.88 -10.48
C PHE A 201 4.42 33.35 -9.03
N GLN A 202 3.24 33.56 -8.48
CA GLN A 202 3.02 33.83 -7.05
C GLN A 202 2.33 32.62 -6.46
N ILE A 203 2.92 32.03 -5.39
CA ILE A 203 2.47 30.78 -4.78
C ILE A 203 2.13 31.02 -3.31
N GLU A 204 0.87 30.89 -2.96
CA GLU A 204 0.34 31.20 -1.63
C GLU A 204 -0.55 30.08 -1.10
N GLY A 205 -0.36 29.71 0.16
CA GLY A 205 -1.22 28.75 0.86
C GLY A 205 -0.56 28.07 2.05
N PRO A 206 -1.32 27.45 2.92
CA PRO A 206 -0.78 26.66 4.04
C PRO A 206 -0.13 25.35 3.55
N SER A 207 0.73 24.74 4.38
CA SER A 207 1.19 23.38 4.12
C SER A 207 0.01 22.41 4.18
N ILE A 208 -0.13 21.57 3.17
CA ILE A 208 -1.10 20.48 3.09
C ILE A 208 -0.51 19.32 2.31
N ARG A 209 -0.69 18.12 2.84
CA ARG A 209 -0.21 16.90 2.17
C ARG A 209 -1.30 16.31 1.30
N LEU A 210 -0.92 15.79 0.15
CA LEU A 210 -1.80 15.09 -0.79
C LEU A 210 -1.45 13.61 -0.82
N SER A 211 -2.46 12.77 -1.04
CA SER A 211 -2.21 11.37 -1.38
C SER A 211 -1.46 11.26 -2.71
N PRO A 212 -0.79 10.15 -2.99
CA PRO A 212 -0.04 9.96 -4.24
C PRO A 212 -0.87 10.19 -5.50
N SER A 213 -2.11 9.72 -5.53
CA SER A 213 -3.00 9.89 -6.68
C SER A 213 -3.44 11.36 -6.86
N ALA A 214 -3.77 12.04 -5.75
CA ALA A 214 -4.11 13.45 -5.76
C ALA A 214 -2.93 14.33 -6.17
N ALA A 215 -1.73 14.04 -5.64
CA ALA A 215 -0.50 14.73 -5.99
C ALA A 215 -0.21 14.64 -7.50
N LEU A 216 -0.34 13.45 -8.07
CA LEU A 216 -0.17 13.21 -9.51
C LEU A 216 -1.20 13.99 -10.33
N ALA A 217 -2.48 13.93 -9.96
CA ALA A 217 -3.54 14.63 -10.66
C ALA A 217 -3.36 16.15 -10.62
N VAL A 218 -2.97 16.71 -9.46
CA VAL A 218 -2.68 18.13 -9.31
C VAL A 218 -1.45 18.53 -10.14
N ALA A 219 -0.34 17.78 -10.09
CA ALA A 219 0.85 18.06 -10.89
C ALA A 219 0.54 18.07 -12.39
N MET A 220 -0.23 17.09 -12.88
CA MET A 220 -0.63 17.06 -14.29
C MET A 220 -1.52 18.24 -14.69
N ALA A 221 -2.50 18.62 -13.85
CA ALA A 221 -3.37 19.74 -14.11
C ALA A 221 -2.60 21.07 -14.12
N LEU A 222 -1.72 21.29 -13.14
CA LEU A 222 -0.85 22.47 -13.08
C LEU A 222 0.11 22.57 -14.28
N HIS A 223 0.62 21.42 -14.73
CA HIS A 223 1.46 21.39 -15.93
C HIS A 223 0.69 21.79 -17.18
N GLU A 224 -0.51 21.28 -17.38
CA GLU A 224 -1.38 21.66 -18.51
C GLU A 224 -1.74 23.15 -18.43
N LEU A 225 -2.08 23.66 -17.24
CA LEU A 225 -2.34 25.08 -17.03
C LEU A 225 -1.10 25.94 -17.35
N SER A 226 0.09 25.53 -16.87
CA SER A 226 1.35 26.25 -17.12
C SER A 226 1.73 26.26 -18.60
N THR A 227 1.53 25.13 -19.29
CA THR A 227 1.77 25.01 -20.74
C THR A 227 0.82 25.89 -21.54
N ASN A 228 -0.46 25.91 -21.15
CA ASN A 228 -1.46 26.78 -21.80
C ASN A 228 -1.17 28.26 -21.55
N ALA A 229 -0.80 28.63 -20.34
CA ALA A 229 -0.37 29.99 -20.00
C ALA A 229 0.83 30.43 -20.83
N ALA A 230 1.81 29.54 -21.05
CA ALA A 230 3.00 29.82 -21.86
C ALA A 230 2.71 29.87 -23.37
N LYS A 231 1.77 29.09 -23.89
CA LYS A 231 1.46 29.03 -25.31
C LYS A 231 0.41 30.06 -25.74
N TYR A 232 -0.59 30.29 -24.91
CA TYR A 232 -1.79 31.03 -25.29
C TYR A 232 -2.23 32.06 -24.26
N GLY A 233 -1.74 31.98 -23.00
CA GLY A 233 -2.23 32.75 -21.88
C GLY A 233 -1.24 33.81 -21.38
N ALA A 234 -1.32 34.11 -20.10
CA ALA A 234 -0.61 35.20 -19.46
C ALA A 234 0.93 35.20 -19.71
N LEU A 235 1.53 34.01 -19.74
CA LEU A 235 3.01 33.89 -19.85
C LEU A 235 3.53 34.19 -21.25
N THR A 236 2.71 34.47 -22.24
CA THR A 236 3.13 34.98 -23.56
C THR A 236 3.53 36.47 -23.49
N SER A 237 3.12 37.21 -22.45
CA SER A 237 3.38 38.61 -22.24
C SER A 237 4.46 38.80 -21.13
N GLU A 238 5.34 39.80 -21.26
CA GLU A 238 6.33 40.12 -20.21
C GLU A 238 5.66 40.56 -18.89
N LYS A 239 4.50 41.19 -18.97
CA LYS A 239 3.72 41.66 -17.83
C LYS A 239 2.80 40.54 -17.24
N GLY A 240 2.72 39.41 -17.93
CA GLY A 240 1.87 38.30 -17.52
C GLY A 240 2.29 37.69 -16.20
N ARG A 241 1.33 37.40 -15.35
CA ARG A 241 1.50 36.84 -14.02
C ARG A 241 0.49 35.71 -13.81
N VAL A 242 0.88 34.76 -12.99
CA VAL A 242 0.02 33.65 -12.54
C VAL A 242 0.04 33.63 -11.02
N LEU A 243 -1.14 33.69 -10.42
CA LEU A 243 -1.33 33.49 -8.99
C LEU A 243 -1.89 32.09 -8.77
N ILE A 244 -1.19 31.30 -7.96
CA ILE A 244 -1.64 29.99 -7.48
C ILE A 244 -1.83 30.09 -5.97
N ALA A 245 -3.07 30.07 -5.53
CA ALA A 245 -3.37 30.24 -4.12
C ALA A 245 -4.30 29.14 -3.61
N TRP A 246 -4.10 28.70 -2.38
CA TRP A 246 -5.02 27.74 -1.74
C TRP A 246 -5.21 28.06 -0.27
N LYS A 247 -6.39 27.64 0.22
CA LYS A 247 -6.80 27.79 1.61
C LYS A 247 -7.63 26.61 2.04
N ILE A 248 -7.67 26.36 3.35
CA ILE A 248 -8.55 25.39 3.97
C ILE A 248 -9.69 26.16 4.62
N GLN A 249 -10.94 25.73 4.39
CA GLN A 249 -12.14 26.32 5.02
C GLN A 249 -12.98 25.21 5.65
N GLY A 250 -13.75 25.57 6.69
CA GLY A 250 -14.58 24.64 7.44
C GLY A 250 -13.83 23.99 8.61
N GLU A 251 -14.57 23.28 9.47
CA GLU A 251 -14.06 22.58 10.63
C GLU A 251 -14.53 21.12 10.64
N GLY A 252 -13.77 20.24 11.30
CA GLY A 252 -14.10 18.83 11.43
C GLY A 252 -14.30 18.13 10.08
N ALA A 253 -15.41 17.43 9.93
CA ALA A 253 -15.77 16.69 8.71
C ALA A 253 -16.15 17.58 7.51
N GLY A 254 -16.38 18.88 7.75
CA GLY A 254 -16.71 19.88 6.72
C GLY A 254 -15.49 20.62 6.15
N ARG A 255 -14.28 20.22 6.48
CA ARG A 255 -13.04 20.85 5.94
C ARG A 255 -12.95 20.66 4.43
N GLN A 256 -12.65 21.75 3.73
CA GLN A 256 -12.47 21.75 2.27
C GLN A 256 -11.21 22.50 1.88
N LEU A 257 -10.50 21.98 0.89
CA LEU A 257 -9.44 22.68 0.18
C LEU A 257 -10.05 23.49 -0.95
N PHE A 258 -9.71 24.77 -1.01
CA PHE A 258 -9.96 25.68 -2.14
C PHE A 258 -8.62 25.99 -2.79
N LEU A 259 -8.38 25.51 -4.00
CA LEU A 259 -7.20 25.83 -4.81
C LEU A 259 -7.65 26.67 -6.01
N SER A 260 -6.92 27.76 -6.28
CA SER A 260 -7.19 28.65 -7.41
C SER A 260 -5.91 28.89 -8.22
N TRP A 261 -6.08 28.88 -9.53
CA TRP A 261 -5.13 29.37 -10.53
C TRP A 261 -5.75 30.57 -11.21
N ARG A 262 -5.05 31.69 -11.26
CA ARG A 262 -5.52 32.91 -11.89
C ARG A 262 -4.41 33.54 -12.74
N GLU A 263 -4.74 33.77 -14.03
CA GLU A 263 -3.85 34.46 -14.96
C GLU A 263 -4.21 35.94 -15.04
N SER A 264 -3.22 36.79 -15.27
CA SER A 264 -3.39 38.23 -15.47
C SER A 264 -2.26 38.83 -16.32
N GLY A 265 -2.51 39.99 -16.97
CA GLY A 265 -1.52 40.72 -17.76
C GLY A 265 -1.11 40.07 -19.07
N GLY A 266 -1.84 39.06 -19.50
CA GLY A 266 -1.72 38.38 -20.79
C GLY A 266 -2.63 38.97 -21.88
N PRO A 267 -2.70 38.32 -23.05
CA PRO A 267 -3.64 38.69 -24.11
C PRO A 267 -5.09 38.40 -23.66
N PRO A 268 -6.08 39.10 -24.27
CA PRO A 268 -7.49 38.81 -24.01
C PRO A 268 -7.82 37.32 -24.28
N VAL A 269 -8.47 36.67 -23.30
CA VAL A 269 -8.83 35.25 -23.41
C VAL A 269 -10.21 35.13 -24.02
N ALA A 270 -10.31 34.30 -25.06
CA ALA A 270 -11.59 33.90 -25.64
C ALA A 270 -11.94 32.46 -25.24
N ARG A 271 -13.24 32.20 -25.03
CA ARG A 271 -13.69 30.85 -24.70
C ARG A 271 -13.40 29.92 -25.90
N PRO A 272 -12.68 28.80 -25.70
CA PRO A 272 -12.33 27.91 -26.81
C PRO A 272 -13.59 27.25 -27.39
N THR A 273 -13.64 27.19 -28.72
CA THR A 273 -14.78 26.58 -29.48
C THR A 273 -14.75 25.04 -29.36
N ARG A 274 -13.65 24.44 -29.03
CA ARG A 274 -13.48 23.00 -28.74
C ARG A 274 -12.77 22.81 -27.41
N LYS A 275 -13.29 21.96 -26.55
CA LYS A 275 -12.60 21.54 -25.33
C LYS A 275 -11.42 20.65 -25.73
N GLY A 276 -10.22 21.14 -25.49
CA GLY A 276 -8.98 20.39 -25.69
C GLY A 276 -8.75 19.37 -24.55
N PHE A 277 -7.68 18.59 -24.69
CA PHE A 277 -7.26 17.62 -23.70
C PHE A 277 -7.07 18.19 -22.29
N GLY A 278 -6.37 19.33 -22.17
CA GLY A 278 -6.08 19.97 -20.90
C GLY A 278 -7.34 20.30 -20.11
N SER A 279 -8.38 20.83 -20.78
CA SER A 279 -9.66 21.11 -20.14
C SER A 279 -10.34 19.85 -19.59
N LEU A 280 -10.28 18.74 -20.34
CA LEU A 280 -10.90 17.48 -19.93
C LEU A 280 -10.13 16.81 -18.76
N LEU A 281 -8.81 16.89 -18.78
CA LEU A 281 -7.95 16.41 -17.69
C LEU A 281 -8.21 17.19 -16.40
N ILE A 282 -8.23 18.53 -16.51
CA ILE A 282 -8.45 19.41 -15.38
C ILE A 282 -9.86 19.21 -14.82
N GLU A 283 -10.90 19.20 -15.66
CA GLU A 283 -12.28 19.11 -15.20
C GLU A 283 -12.66 17.70 -14.68
N ARG A 284 -12.17 16.61 -15.28
CA ARG A 284 -12.61 15.24 -14.94
C ARG A 284 -11.63 14.46 -14.09
N ALA A 285 -10.36 14.36 -14.51
CA ALA A 285 -9.40 13.52 -13.79
C ALA A 285 -9.11 14.10 -12.40
N LEU A 286 -8.89 15.42 -12.34
CA LEU A 286 -8.64 16.11 -11.08
C LEU A 286 -9.85 16.09 -10.15
N ALA A 287 -11.06 16.32 -10.66
CA ALA A 287 -12.29 16.25 -9.88
C ALA A 287 -12.52 14.84 -9.31
N SER A 288 -12.26 13.80 -10.10
CA SER A 288 -12.39 12.40 -9.66
C SER A 288 -11.40 12.02 -8.56
N GLU A 289 -10.12 12.36 -8.74
CA GLU A 289 -9.06 12.00 -7.77
C GLU A 289 -9.18 12.77 -6.46
N LEU A 290 -9.59 14.02 -6.52
CA LEU A 290 -9.80 14.87 -5.35
C LEU A 290 -11.20 14.71 -4.74
N ARG A 291 -12.11 13.96 -5.41
CA ARG A 291 -13.53 13.86 -5.01
C ARG A 291 -14.19 15.22 -4.85
N GLY A 292 -13.83 16.16 -5.70
CA GLY A 292 -14.23 17.56 -5.63
C GLY A 292 -14.81 18.10 -6.91
N GLU A 293 -15.01 19.40 -6.94
CA GLU A 293 -15.47 20.14 -8.12
C GLU A 293 -14.32 20.96 -8.70
N VAL A 294 -14.25 21.01 -10.03
CA VAL A 294 -13.29 21.86 -10.76
C VAL A 294 -14.07 22.71 -11.75
N ARG A 295 -13.78 24.02 -11.75
CA ARG A 295 -14.38 25.00 -12.64
C ARG A 295 -13.31 25.78 -13.37
N VAL A 296 -13.44 25.90 -14.69
CA VAL A 296 -12.54 26.69 -15.53
C VAL A 296 -13.34 27.84 -16.14
N GLY A 297 -12.97 29.06 -15.78
CA GLY A 297 -13.49 30.31 -16.29
C GLY A 297 -12.55 30.94 -17.31
N TYR A 298 -13.12 31.44 -18.41
CA TYR A 298 -12.39 32.16 -19.46
C TYR A 298 -12.82 33.61 -19.41
N GLU A 299 -12.14 34.40 -18.56
CA GLU A 299 -12.40 35.82 -18.41
C GLU A 299 -11.54 36.62 -19.42
N ILE A 300 -12.04 37.76 -19.89
CA ILE A 300 -11.29 38.61 -20.84
C ILE A 300 -9.90 38.97 -20.29
N THR A 301 -9.78 39.11 -18.97
CA THR A 301 -8.54 39.48 -18.26
C THR A 301 -7.56 38.35 -18.04
N GLY A 302 -7.98 37.08 -18.22
CA GLY A 302 -7.16 35.89 -18.01
C GLY A 302 -7.96 34.63 -17.71
N LEU A 303 -7.32 33.48 -17.76
CA LEU A 303 -7.93 32.21 -17.36
C LEU A 303 -7.98 32.10 -15.83
N GLU A 304 -9.10 31.64 -15.31
CA GLU A 304 -9.27 31.28 -13.91
C GLU A 304 -9.68 29.80 -13.79
N CYS A 305 -8.95 29.04 -12.96
CA CYS A 305 -9.33 27.69 -12.62
C CYS A 305 -9.48 27.61 -11.10
N THR A 306 -10.64 27.12 -10.63
CA THR A 306 -10.92 26.91 -9.22
C THR A 306 -11.26 25.46 -8.96
N MET A 307 -10.77 24.97 -7.82
CA MET A 307 -10.98 23.61 -7.38
C MET A 307 -11.40 23.60 -5.91
N VAL A 308 -12.41 22.82 -5.60
CA VAL A 308 -12.92 22.62 -4.25
C VAL A 308 -12.95 21.11 -3.98
N ALA A 309 -12.24 20.68 -2.94
CA ALA A 309 -12.16 19.28 -2.59
C ALA A 309 -12.35 19.04 -1.08
N PRO A 310 -13.11 18.02 -0.65
CA PRO A 310 -13.27 17.69 0.77
C PRO A 310 -11.96 17.15 1.35
N ILE A 311 -11.63 17.55 2.60
CA ILE A 311 -10.55 16.96 3.39
C ILE A 311 -11.19 16.02 4.40
N PRO A 312 -10.92 14.70 4.38
CA PRO A 312 -11.49 13.75 5.31
C PRO A 312 -11.17 14.13 6.77
N ALA A 313 -12.12 13.90 7.68
CA ALA A 313 -11.91 14.14 9.10
C ALA A 313 -10.85 13.18 9.66
N GLY A 314 -9.85 13.74 10.36
CA GLY A 314 -8.76 12.94 10.96
C GLY A 314 -7.61 12.58 10.00
N GLU A 315 -7.66 13.04 8.75
CA GLU A 315 -6.57 12.89 7.79
C GLU A 315 -5.97 14.25 7.45
N ASP A 316 -4.64 14.35 7.51
CA ASP A 316 -3.90 15.50 6.97
C ASP A 316 -3.68 15.36 5.45
N PHE A 317 -4.43 14.46 4.81
CA PHE A 317 -4.29 14.10 3.39
C PHE A 317 -5.57 14.37 2.61
N LEU A 318 -5.40 14.81 1.38
CA LEU A 318 -6.44 14.89 0.37
C LEU A 318 -6.33 13.74 -0.64
N GLY A 319 -7.46 13.06 -0.95
CA GLY A 319 -7.53 12.11 -2.05
C GLY A 319 -7.02 10.69 -1.78
N GLY A 320 -7.24 10.11 -0.60
CA GLY A 320 -7.03 8.67 -0.33
C GLY A 320 -8.36 7.90 -0.38
N ARG A 321 -8.37 6.68 -0.91
CA ARG A 321 -9.40 5.71 -0.52
C ARG A 321 -9.07 5.33 0.92
N SER A 322 -9.93 5.67 1.87
CA SER A 322 -9.90 5.06 3.20
C SER A 322 -9.99 3.55 3.01
N GLY A 323 -8.84 2.85 3.21
CA GLY A 323 -8.86 1.43 3.41
C GLY A 323 -9.80 1.16 4.58
N GLN A 324 -10.83 0.37 4.36
CA GLN A 324 -11.66 -0.15 5.42
C GLN A 324 -10.75 -0.90 6.40
N SER A 325 -10.35 -0.24 7.46
CA SER A 325 -9.94 -0.90 8.70
C SER A 325 -11.23 -1.46 9.29
N GLY A 326 -11.56 -2.68 8.87
CA GLY A 326 -12.60 -3.49 9.45
C GLY A 326 -12.28 -3.72 10.93
N GLY A 327 -13.22 -3.36 11.72
CA GLY A 327 -13.31 -3.34 13.13
C GLY A 327 -12.82 -4.57 13.90
N ALA A 328 -12.19 -4.25 14.98
CA ALA A 328 -12.20 -5.04 16.19
C ALA A 328 -12.15 -4.04 17.34
N ALA A 329 -13.29 -3.64 17.79
CA ALA A 329 -13.47 -3.11 19.12
C ALA A 329 -14.99 -3.05 19.37
N ASP A 330 -15.48 -3.91 20.19
CA ASP A 330 -16.29 -3.56 21.34
C ASP A 330 -17.10 -4.79 21.79
N SER A 331 -16.59 -5.45 22.78
CA SER A 331 -17.41 -6.24 23.67
C SER A 331 -16.84 -6.16 25.07
N ASP A 332 -16.89 -4.97 25.66
CA ASP A 332 -16.84 -4.85 27.11
C ASP A 332 -17.89 -3.82 27.52
N ARG A 333 -19.04 -4.33 27.97
CA ARG A 333 -19.93 -3.78 28.99
C ARG A 333 -21.25 -4.57 29.07
N ARG A 334 -21.40 -5.13 30.23
CA ARG A 334 -22.63 -5.46 30.95
C ARG A 334 -22.91 -6.94 31.20
N GLY A 335 -22.92 -7.18 32.48
CA GLY A 335 -23.68 -8.19 33.18
C GLY A 335 -22.92 -8.82 34.30
#